data_ad6639e6bd20611cf8becbafe67fe737
#
_entry.id   ad6639e6bd20611cf8becbafe67fe737
#
_cell.length_a   1.000
_cell.length_b   1.000
_cell.length_c   1.000
_cell.angle_alpha   90.00
_cell.angle_beta   90.00
_cell.angle_gamma   90.00
#
_symmetry.space_group_name_H-M   'P 1'
#
loop_
_entity.id
_entity.type
_entity.pdbx_description
1 polymer ?
#
loop_
_entity_poly.entity_id
_entity_poly.type
_entity_poly.pdbx_seq_one_letter_code
_entity_poly.pdbx_strand_id
1 'polypeptide(L)'
;MNLEYKSKVIKSFNDNAEGYHDKATIQRKVSKSLVGILPKMKNPRILEVGCGTGILTEFLIKKYPNASFEITDISGSMLEECKKRCDRGKIKFFEMDGEEPLQNLGRYDLVVSSMTLHWFEYPLVGIQRLAELGPLFFATIGENNFFEWRDAVCMHADKKAFFPVQHLPGIINEEYFKLKCSNFSSFAKELKSMGVLLKHEKQVLLSYENLSKALKTFRQENNAISWHIVYGIIE
;
A
#
# COMPACT_ATOMS: atom_id res chain seq x y z
N MET A 1 6.68 -2.25 -19.59
CA MET A 1 5.54 -1.95 -18.68
C MET A 1 4.39 -2.88 -19.02
N ASN A 2 3.90 -3.66 -18.07
CA ASN A 2 2.75 -4.55 -18.28
C ASN A 2 1.44 -3.75 -18.09
N LEU A 3 0.95 -3.17 -19.20
CA LEU A 3 -0.29 -2.38 -19.21
C LEU A 3 -1.50 -3.19 -18.71
N GLU A 4 -1.50 -4.50 -18.92
CA GLU A 4 -2.56 -5.38 -18.45
C GLU A 4 -2.60 -5.48 -16.92
N TYR A 5 -1.43 -5.57 -16.26
CA TYR A 5 -1.36 -5.59 -14.81
C TYR A 5 -1.85 -4.28 -14.21
N LYS A 6 -1.35 -3.13 -14.68
CA LYS A 6 -1.79 -1.82 -14.19
C LYS A 6 -3.29 -1.60 -14.41
N SER A 7 -3.83 -1.99 -15.56
CA SER A 7 -5.27 -1.92 -15.82
C SER A 7 -6.09 -2.74 -14.84
N LYS A 8 -5.59 -3.93 -14.43
CA LYS A 8 -6.24 -4.76 -13.39
C LYS A 8 -6.19 -4.08 -12.02
N VAL A 9 -5.06 -3.44 -11.66
CA VAL A 9 -4.91 -2.68 -10.42
C VAL A 9 -5.91 -1.53 -10.39
N ILE A 10 -5.92 -0.68 -11.43
CA ILE A 10 -6.84 0.47 -11.55
C ILE A 10 -8.29 0.01 -11.44
N LYS A 11 -8.67 -1.01 -12.22
CA LYS A 11 -10.04 -1.54 -12.18
C LYS A 11 -10.42 -2.03 -10.80
N SER A 12 -9.54 -2.78 -10.13
CA SER A 12 -9.82 -3.32 -8.80
C SER A 12 -10.05 -2.22 -7.77
N PHE A 13 -9.25 -1.17 -7.76
CA PHE A 13 -9.43 -0.04 -6.86
C PHE A 13 -10.63 0.83 -7.23
N ASN A 14 -10.89 1.05 -8.51
CA ASN A 14 -12.10 1.75 -8.95
C ASN A 14 -13.38 1.04 -8.49
N ASP A 15 -13.45 -0.29 -8.66
CA ASP A 15 -14.62 -1.10 -8.33
C ASP A 15 -14.88 -1.20 -6.80
N ASN A 16 -13.84 -0.93 -5.97
CA ASN A 16 -13.92 -1.10 -4.51
C ASN A 16 -13.72 0.21 -3.71
N ALA A 17 -13.65 1.38 -4.36
CA ALA A 17 -13.40 2.64 -3.70
C ALA A 17 -14.47 2.99 -2.65
N GLU A 18 -15.74 2.72 -2.96
CA GLU A 18 -16.84 2.85 -2.01
C GLU A 18 -16.70 1.83 -0.87
N GLY A 19 -16.72 2.30 0.37
CA GLY A 19 -16.55 1.46 1.56
C GLY A 19 -15.12 0.98 1.86
N TYR A 20 -14.12 1.31 1.02
CA TYR A 20 -12.72 1.01 1.31
C TYR A 20 -12.25 1.68 2.61
N HIS A 21 -12.62 2.95 2.80
CA HIS A 21 -12.18 3.78 3.93
C HIS A 21 -12.47 3.15 5.29
N ASP A 22 -13.65 2.56 5.46
CA ASP A 22 -14.11 1.97 6.72
C ASP A 22 -13.41 0.63 7.02
N LYS A 23 -13.02 -0.09 5.97
CA LYS A 23 -12.32 -1.39 6.08
C LYS A 23 -10.81 -1.25 6.26
N ALA A 24 -10.22 -0.12 5.88
CA ALA A 24 -8.77 0.10 5.80
C ALA A 24 -8.12 0.36 7.18
N THR A 25 -8.36 -0.54 8.15
CA THR A 25 -7.90 -0.41 9.54
C THR A 25 -6.37 -0.45 9.63
N ILE A 26 -5.71 -1.34 8.89
CA ILE A 26 -4.25 -1.45 8.88
C ILE A 26 -3.64 -0.22 8.22
N GLN A 27 -4.18 0.21 7.06
CA GLN A 27 -3.72 1.40 6.36
C GLN A 27 -3.77 2.63 7.26
N ARG A 28 -4.78 2.75 8.10
CA ARG A 28 -4.90 3.84 9.08
C ARG A 28 -3.81 3.80 10.16
N LYS A 29 -3.48 2.62 10.69
CA LYS A 29 -2.38 2.44 11.65
C LYS A 29 -1.04 2.79 11.01
N VAL A 30 -0.77 2.25 9.81
CA VAL A 30 0.44 2.50 9.03
C VAL A 30 0.61 3.99 8.72
N SER A 31 -0.43 4.65 8.24
CA SER A 31 -0.41 6.10 7.96
C SER A 31 -0.11 6.93 9.20
N LYS A 32 -0.67 6.54 10.36
CA LYS A 32 -0.37 7.21 11.64
C LYS A 32 1.09 7.07 12.04
N SER A 33 1.67 5.86 11.94
CA SER A 33 3.09 5.61 12.22
C SER A 33 3.98 6.38 11.23
N LEU A 34 3.67 6.34 9.93
CA LEU A 34 4.43 7.08 8.91
C LEU A 34 4.46 8.59 9.19
N VAL A 35 3.30 9.18 9.51
CA VAL A 35 3.23 10.61 9.85
C VAL A 35 4.03 10.93 11.12
N GLY A 36 4.17 9.97 12.04
CA GLY A 36 4.99 10.11 13.24
C GLY A 36 6.46 10.37 12.96
N ILE A 37 7.02 9.80 11.89
CA ILE A 37 8.44 9.95 11.51
C ILE A 37 8.71 11.13 10.57
N LEU A 38 7.69 11.77 10.01
CA LEU A 38 7.88 12.93 9.14
C LEU A 38 8.47 14.12 9.93
N PRO A 39 9.37 14.92 9.34
CA PRO A 39 10.00 16.07 10.00
C PRO A 39 8.98 17.16 10.36
N LYS A 40 9.35 18.04 11.30
CA LYS A 40 8.60 19.27 11.55
C LYS A 40 9.00 20.30 10.50
N MET A 41 8.03 20.81 9.75
CA MET A 41 8.26 21.82 8.70
C MET A 41 7.21 22.91 8.76
N LYS A 42 7.58 24.11 8.32
CA LYS A 42 6.66 25.25 8.22
C LYS A 42 6.26 25.43 6.76
N ASN A 43 4.96 25.27 6.48
CA ASN A 43 4.37 25.47 5.14
C ASN A 43 5.04 24.64 4.00
N PRO A 44 5.27 23.33 4.17
CA PRO A 44 5.91 22.54 3.13
C PRO A 44 5.04 22.38 1.90
N ARG A 45 5.67 22.17 0.75
CA ARG A 45 5.02 21.64 -0.46
C ARG A 45 5.11 20.13 -0.45
N ILE A 46 3.98 19.46 -0.41
CA ILE A 46 3.89 18.00 -0.22
C ILE A 46 3.21 17.35 -1.42
N LEU A 47 3.86 16.31 -1.96
CA LEU A 47 3.27 15.36 -2.91
C LEU A 47 2.88 14.09 -2.14
N GLU A 48 1.62 13.71 -2.20
CA GLU A 48 1.16 12.39 -1.77
C GLU A 48 0.93 11.50 -2.98
N VAL A 49 1.52 10.29 -2.95
CA VAL A 49 1.45 9.32 -4.05
C VAL A 49 0.68 8.09 -3.60
N GLY A 50 -0.45 7.80 -4.28
CA GLY A 50 -1.35 6.72 -3.94
C GLY A 50 -2.19 7.03 -2.71
N CYS A 51 -2.97 8.11 -2.77
CA CYS A 51 -3.76 8.58 -1.63
C CYS A 51 -4.89 7.63 -1.23
N GLY A 52 -5.32 6.74 -2.13
CA GLY A 52 -6.51 5.93 -1.92
C GLY A 52 -7.72 6.80 -1.58
N THR A 53 -8.44 6.44 -0.53
CA THR A 53 -9.59 7.21 -0.03
C THR A 53 -9.24 8.35 0.93
N GLY A 54 -7.94 8.73 1.03
CA GLY A 54 -7.48 9.91 1.78
C GLY A 54 -7.07 9.65 3.23
N ILE A 55 -6.79 8.40 3.62
CA ILE A 55 -6.44 8.08 5.01
C ILE A 55 -5.15 8.77 5.45
N LEU A 56 -4.08 8.70 4.63
CA LEU A 56 -2.84 9.42 4.93
C LEU A 56 -3.03 10.93 4.78
N THR A 57 -3.77 11.37 3.76
CA THR A 57 -4.11 12.78 3.51
C THR A 57 -4.69 13.46 4.75
N GLU A 58 -5.64 12.81 5.44
CA GLU A 58 -6.23 13.34 6.69
C GLU A 58 -5.18 13.61 7.78
N PHE A 59 -4.20 12.71 7.93
CA PHE A 59 -3.12 12.88 8.91
C PHE A 59 -2.13 13.96 8.48
N LEU A 60 -1.80 14.05 7.17
CA LEU A 60 -0.91 15.06 6.63
C LEU A 60 -1.48 16.47 6.81
N ILE A 61 -2.76 16.68 6.49
CA ILE A 61 -3.45 17.97 6.68
C ILE A 61 -3.42 18.39 8.15
N LYS A 62 -3.62 17.43 9.07
CA LYS A 62 -3.55 17.68 10.51
C LYS A 62 -2.17 18.11 10.97
N LYS A 63 -1.13 17.44 10.45
CA LYS A 63 0.28 17.71 10.82
C LYS A 63 0.78 19.02 10.22
N TYR A 64 0.38 19.32 8.98
CA TYR A 64 0.84 20.48 8.23
C TYR A 64 -0.32 21.35 7.74
N PRO A 65 -1.01 22.05 8.64
CA PRO A 65 -2.28 22.78 8.31
C PRO A 65 -2.10 23.91 7.29
N ASN A 66 -0.86 24.38 7.10
CA ASN A 66 -0.54 25.46 6.17
C ASN A 66 0.28 24.97 4.94
N ALA A 67 0.42 23.65 4.75
CA ALA A 67 1.11 23.11 3.60
C ALA A 67 0.34 23.34 2.29
N SER A 68 1.06 23.33 1.19
CA SER A 68 0.46 23.13 -0.14
C SER A 68 0.52 21.65 -0.49
N PHE A 69 -0.62 21.09 -0.89
CA PHE A 69 -0.74 19.67 -1.18
C PHE A 69 -1.03 19.44 -2.66
N GLU A 70 -0.32 18.46 -3.22
CA GLU A 70 -0.65 17.80 -4.48
C GLU A 70 -0.87 16.33 -4.15
N ILE A 71 -2.12 15.87 -4.34
CA ILE A 71 -2.60 14.55 -3.90
C ILE A 71 -2.92 13.73 -5.14
N THR A 72 -2.35 12.53 -5.24
CA THR A 72 -2.43 11.72 -6.46
C THR A 72 -2.80 10.27 -6.18
N ASP A 73 -3.50 9.68 -7.12
CA ASP A 73 -3.76 8.25 -7.20
C ASP A 73 -3.85 7.83 -8.67
N ILE A 74 -3.59 6.57 -8.97
CA ILE A 74 -3.78 6.00 -10.31
C ILE A 74 -5.26 5.67 -10.58
N SER A 75 -6.05 5.52 -9.52
CA SER A 75 -7.49 5.25 -9.54
C SER A 75 -8.28 6.54 -9.38
N GLY A 76 -8.99 6.95 -10.41
CA GLY A 76 -9.86 8.12 -10.37
C GLY A 76 -10.95 8.00 -9.31
N SER A 77 -11.53 6.80 -9.12
CA SER A 77 -12.56 6.57 -8.09
C SER A 77 -12.01 6.74 -6.67
N MET A 78 -10.77 6.26 -6.40
CA MET A 78 -10.10 6.49 -5.11
C MET A 78 -9.84 7.97 -4.88
N LEU A 79 -9.34 8.67 -5.90
CA LEU A 79 -9.05 10.10 -5.84
C LEU A 79 -10.31 10.92 -5.54
N GLU A 80 -11.45 10.59 -6.16
CA GLU A 80 -12.74 11.26 -5.88
C GLU A 80 -13.21 11.00 -4.45
N GLU A 81 -13.03 9.78 -3.92
CA GLU A 81 -13.34 9.49 -2.51
C GLU A 81 -12.43 10.27 -1.54
N CYS A 82 -11.14 10.41 -1.87
CA CYS A 82 -10.21 11.24 -1.11
C CYS A 82 -10.65 12.71 -1.14
N LYS A 83 -10.98 13.23 -2.31
CA LYS A 83 -11.43 14.60 -2.51
C LYS A 83 -12.67 14.94 -1.70
N LYS A 84 -13.70 14.08 -1.71
CA LYS A 84 -14.92 14.27 -0.90
C LYS A 84 -14.61 14.46 0.59
N ARG A 85 -13.57 13.80 1.13
CA ARG A 85 -13.20 13.85 2.55
C ARG A 85 -12.23 14.96 2.90
N CYS A 86 -11.31 15.25 2.00
CA CYS A 86 -10.12 16.03 2.31
C CYS A 86 -10.07 17.39 1.64
N ASP A 87 -10.89 17.67 0.61
CA ASP A 87 -10.83 18.94 -0.11
C ASP A 87 -11.22 20.11 0.80
N ARG A 88 -10.30 21.07 0.91
CA ARG A 88 -10.45 22.31 1.66
C ARG A 88 -10.14 23.54 0.80
N GLY A 89 -10.26 23.40 -0.53
CA GLY A 89 -10.06 24.46 -1.51
C GLY A 89 -8.60 24.88 -1.77
N LYS A 90 -7.62 24.24 -1.11
CA LYS A 90 -6.18 24.51 -1.27
C LYS A 90 -5.37 23.29 -1.67
N ILE A 91 -6.04 22.21 -2.00
CA ILE A 91 -5.44 20.92 -2.36
C ILE A 91 -5.66 20.71 -3.86
N LYS A 92 -4.59 20.35 -4.56
CA LYS A 92 -4.68 19.90 -5.96
C LYS A 92 -4.80 18.39 -5.97
N PHE A 93 -5.79 17.87 -6.68
CA PHE A 93 -6.02 16.45 -6.89
C PHE A 93 -5.88 16.14 -8.37
N PHE A 94 -5.08 15.12 -8.72
CA PHE A 94 -4.98 14.66 -10.13
C PHE A 94 -4.57 13.19 -10.20
N GLU A 95 -5.02 12.52 -11.25
CA GLU A 95 -4.63 11.13 -11.53
C GLU A 95 -3.17 11.08 -11.95
N MET A 96 -2.42 10.13 -11.33
CA MET A 96 -1.01 9.93 -11.65
C MET A 96 -0.60 8.49 -11.35
N ASP A 97 0.15 7.89 -12.27
CA ASP A 97 0.90 6.68 -11.98
C ASP A 97 2.14 7.03 -11.16
N GLY A 98 2.17 6.60 -9.89
CA GLY A 98 3.29 6.89 -9.00
C GLY A 98 4.62 6.25 -9.43
N GLU A 99 4.59 5.20 -10.26
CA GLU A 99 5.78 4.58 -10.83
C GLU A 99 6.34 5.40 -12.01
N GLU A 100 5.49 6.21 -12.65
CA GLU A 100 5.83 7.09 -13.78
C GLU A 100 5.30 8.51 -13.54
N PRO A 101 5.88 9.25 -12.57
CA PRO A 101 5.41 10.59 -12.25
C PRO A 101 5.52 11.53 -13.44
N LEU A 102 4.59 12.50 -13.52
CA LEU A 102 4.54 13.46 -14.61
C LEU A 102 5.84 14.29 -14.68
N GLN A 103 6.37 14.50 -15.89
CA GLN A 103 7.64 15.20 -16.12
C GLN A 103 7.63 16.69 -15.74
N ASN A 104 6.45 17.32 -15.67
CA ASN A 104 6.30 18.74 -15.35
C ASN A 104 6.08 19.02 -13.85
N LEU A 105 6.22 18.02 -12.99
CA LEU A 105 6.20 18.22 -11.55
C LEU A 105 7.48 18.93 -11.11
N GLY A 106 7.33 19.97 -10.32
CA GLY A 106 8.48 20.63 -9.69
C GLY A 106 8.96 19.86 -8.44
N ARG A 107 9.95 20.40 -7.74
CA ARG A 107 10.43 19.79 -6.50
C ARG A 107 9.45 20.02 -5.34
N TYR A 108 9.44 19.04 -4.43
CA TYR A 108 8.65 19.04 -3.21
C TYR A 108 9.57 19.05 -1.99
N ASP A 109 9.09 19.62 -0.89
CA ASP A 109 9.76 19.50 0.40
C ASP A 109 9.61 18.10 1.00
N LEU A 110 8.50 17.44 0.69
CA LEU A 110 8.20 16.04 1.04
C LEU A 110 7.46 15.35 -0.09
N VAL A 111 7.88 14.13 -0.41
CA VAL A 111 7.11 13.15 -1.18
C VAL A 111 6.71 12.04 -0.21
N VAL A 112 5.43 11.73 -0.11
CA VAL A 112 4.94 10.77 0.89
C VAL A 112 4.07 9.70 0.22
N SER A 113 4.28 8.43 0.56
CA SER A 113 3.51 7.30 0.03
C SER A 113 3.25 6.26 1.11
N SER A 114 2.00 5.82 1.26
CA SER A 114 1.60 4.81 2.23
C SER A 114 0.84 3.67 1.58
N MET A 115 1.33 2.45 1.74
CA MET A 115 0.69 1.23 1.24
C MET A 115 0.43 1.22 -0.27
N THR A 116 1.36 1.81 -1.05
CA THR A 116 1.24 1.96 -2.51
C THR A 116 2.35 1.26 -3.29
N LEU A 117 3.62 1.38 -2.85
CA LEU A 117 4.79 0.96 -3.62
C LEU A 117 4.81 -0.53 -3.99
N HIS A 118 4.15 -1.39 -3.23
CA HIS A 118 4.04 -2.81 -3.53
C HIS A 118 3.09 -3.13 -4.72
N TRP A 119 2.39 -2.13 -5.23
CA TRP A 119 1.60 -2.22 -6.46
C TRP A 119 2.40 -1.86 -7.71
N PHE A 120 3.61 -1.33 -7.55
CA PHE A 120 4.49 -1.02 -8.67
C PHE A 120 5.00 -2.30 -9.33
N GLU A 121 5.13 -2.27 -10.65
CA GLU A 121 5.74 -3.38 -11.39
C GLU A 121 7.26 -3.42 -11.17
N TYR A 122 7.87 -2.23 -11.09
CA TYR A 122 9.30 -2.01 -10.84
C TYR A 122 9.52 -1.06 -9.64
N PRO A 123 9.29 -1.53 -8.39
CA PRO A 123 9.28 -0.66 -7.22
C PRO A 123 10.55 0.17 -7.03
N LEU A 124 11.72 -0.42 -7.32
CA LEU A 124 13.00 0.29 -7.19
C LEU A 124 13.09 1.48 -8.17
N VAL A 125 12.62 1.33 -9.39
CA VAL A 125 12.60 2.39 -10.39
C VAL A 125 11.62 3.49 -9.99
N GLY A 126 10.43 3.12 -9.55
CA GLY A 126 9.42 4.07 -9.06
C GLY A 126 9.92 4.86 -7.85
N ILE A 127 10.53 4.19 -6.87
CA ILE A 127 11.15 4.85 -5.69
C ILE A 127 12.20 5.87 -6.11
N GLN A 128 13.11 5.50 -7.04
CA GLN A 128 14.13 6.40 -7.53
C GLN A 128 13.53 7.65 -8.20
N ARG A 129 12.56 7.49 -9.09
CA ARG A 129 11.87 8.59 -9.75
C ARG A 129 11.13 9.51 -8.78
N LEU A 130 10.49 8.93 -7.75
CA LEU A 130 9.82 9.72 -6.72
C LEU A 130 10.82 10.49 -5.85
N ALA A 131 11.98 9.91 -5.53
CA ALA A 131 13.04 10.58 -4.78
C ALA A 131 13.69 11.74 -5.56
N GLU A 132 13.67 11.71 -6.89
CA GLU A 132 14.11 12.85 -7.72
C GLU A 132 13.21 14.08 -7.54
N LEU A 133 11.95 13.91 -7.11
CA LEU A 133 11.02 14.99 -6.86
C LEU A 133 11.21 15.66 -5.48
N GLY A 134 11.84 14.96 -4.54
CA GLY A 134 12.12 15.45 -3.17
C GLY A 134 12.32 14.30 -2.20
N PRO A 135 12.66 14.57 -0.93
CA PRO A 135 12.82 13.54 0.09
C PRO A 135 11.56 12.65 0.17
N LEU A 136 11.72 11.36 -0.14
CA LEU A 136 10.64 10.39 -0.15
C LEU A 136 10.54 9.67 1.20
N PHE A 137 9.39 9.80 1.85
CA PHE A 137 9.01 9.04 3.04
C PHE A 137 7.93 8.03 2.66
N PHE A 138 8.15 6.76 2.96
CA PHE A 138 7.17 5.75 2.56
C PHE A 138 6.92 4.70 3.63
N ALA A 139 5.76 4.07 3.56
CA ALA A 139 5.42 2.84 4.26
C ALA A 139 4.83 1.84 3.26
N THR A 140 5.29 0.59 3.31
CA THR A 140 4.79 -0.46 2.42
C THR A 140 4.89 -1.83 3.10
N ILE A 141 4.37 -2.86 2.46
CA ILE A 141 4.51 -4.24 2.95
C ILE A 141 5.96 -4.71 2.84
N GLY A 142 6.44 -5.41 3.86
CA GLY A 142 7.76 -6.02 3.92
C GLY A 142 7.78 -7.49 3.52
N GLU A 143 8.97 -8.08 3.48
CA GLU A 143 9.23 -9.45 3.02
C GLU A 143 8.44 -10.52 3.80
N ASN A 144 8.23 -10.29 5.09
CA ASN A 144 7.55 -11.23 5.99
C ASN A 144 6.04 -11.00 6.08
N ASN A 145 5.45 -10.28 5.10
CA ASN A 145 4.01 -10.06 5.09
C ASN A 145 3.26 -11.39 4.99
N PHE A 146 2.29 -11.63 5.89
CA PHE A 146 1.48 -12.85 5.96
C PHE A 146 2.31 -14.13 6.09
N PHE A 147 3.43 -14.09 6.81
CA PHE A 147 4.35 -15.24 6.91
C PHE A 147 3.66 -16.50 7.45
N GLU A 148 2.68 -16.39 8.36
CA GLU A 148 1.96 -17.53 8.91
C GLU A 148 1.18 -18.30 7.82
N TRP A 149 0.56 -17.57 6.90
CA TRP A 149 -0.10 -18.17 5.75
C TRP A 149 0.90 -18.73 4.75
N ARG A 150 1.95 -17.96 4.47
CA ARG A 150 3.02 -18.39 3.56
C ARG A 150 3.66 -19.69 4.03
N ASP A 151 3.98 -19.79 5.31
CA ASP A 151 4.60 -20.97 5.88
C ASP A 151 3.66 -22.19 5.83
N ALA A 152 2.39 -22.01 6.16
CA ALA A 152 1.38 -23.05 6.01
C ALA A 152 1.25 -23.56 4.55
N VAL A 153 1.40 -22.68 3.58
CA VAL A 153 1.40 -23.07 2.16
C VAL A 153 2.70 -23.74 1.75
N CYS A 154 3.86 -23.22 2.19
CA CYS A 154 5.18 -23.77 1.86
C CYS A 154 5.40 -25.18 2.42
N MET A 155 4.69 -25.57 3.48
CA MET A 155 4.69 -26.94 3.99
C MET A 155 4.03 -27.95 3.03
N HIS A 156 3.19 -27.48 2.11
CA HIS A 156 2.36 -28.34 1.25
C HIS A 156 2.51 -28.05 -0.25
N ALA A 157 3.31 -27.05 -0.63
CA ALA A 157 3.56 -26.65 -2.00
C ALA A 157 5.01 -26.20 -2.20
N ASP A 158 5.46 -26.14 -3.46
CA ASP A 158 6.81 -25.66 -3.79
C ASP A 158 6.97 -24.19 -3.37
N LYS A 159 8.09 -23.87 -2.68
CA LYS A 159 8.38 -22.61 -2.00
C LYS A 159 8.35 -21.34 -2.87
N LYS A 160 8.23 -21.47 -4.19
CA LYS A 160 8.22 -20.33 -5.14
C LYS A 160 6.88 -19.61 -5.27
N ALA A 161 5.89 -19.98 -4.45
CA ALA A 161 4.49 -19.56 -4.62
C ALA A 161 4.16 -18.16 -4.05
N PHE A 162 5.09 -17.42 -3.46
CA PHE A 162 4.78 -16.14 -2.80
C PHE A 162 5.66 -14.99 -3.27
N PHE A 163 5.01 -13.82 -3.30
CA PHE A 163 5.53 -12.53 -3.74
C PHE A 163 6.95 -12.28 -3.26
N PRO A 164 7.93 -12.12 -4.15
CA PRO A 164 9.17 -11.52 -3.75
C PRO A 164 8.90 -10.03 -3.49
N VAL A 165 8.69 -9.66 -2.23
CA VAL A 165 8.90 -8.26 -1.86
C VAL A 165 10.38 -8.03 -2.06
N GLN A 166 10.73 -7.16 -3.01
CA GLN A 166 12.12 -6.81 -3.27
C GLN A 166 12.68 -6.10 -2.03
N HIS A 167 13.94 -6.38 -1.73
CA HIS A 167 14.64 -5.61 -0.70
C HIS A 167 14.65 -4.13 -1.11
N LEU A 168 13.92 -3.29 -0.35
CA LEU A 168 13.78 -1.87 -0.65
C LEU A 168 14.90 -1.07 0.02
N PRO A 169 15.44 -0.02 -0.63
CA PRO A 169 16.45 0.83 -0.03
C PRO A 169 15.85 1.75 1.04
N GLY A 170 16.71 2.27 1.91
CA GLY A 170 16.35 3.33 2.84
C GLY A 170 15.43 2.92 3.99
N ILE A 171 15.26 1.62 4.26
CA ILE A 171 14.44 1.14 5.36
C ILE A 171 15.06 1.59 6.70
N ILE A 172 14.24 2.24 7.52
CA ILE A 172 14.63 2.78 8.83
C ILE A 172 13.88 2.15 10.00
N ASN A 173 12.74 1.52 9.75
CA ASN A 173 11.91 0.89 10.78
C ASN A 173 11.01 -0.18 10.19
N GLU A 174 10.61 -1.14 11.02
CA GLU A 174 9.67 -2.21 10.70
C GLU A 174 8.63 -2.37 11.81
N GLU A 175 7.39 -2.67 11.44
CA GLU A 175 6.30 -2.97 12.38
C GLU A 175 5.53 -4.23 11.96
N TYR A 176 5.05 -4.97 12.95
CA TYR A 176 4.19 -6.14 12.74
C TYR A 176 2.82 -5.88 13.37
N PHE A 177 1.77 -5.88 12.53
CA PHE A 177 0.38 -5.77 13.00
C PHE A 177 -0.29 -7.14 12.93
N LYS A 178 -0.41 -7.79 14.06
CA LYS A 178 -1.04 -9.11 14.17
C LYS A 178 -2.55 -8.98 14.27
N LEU A 179 -3.27 -9.59 13.32
CA LEU A 179 -4.72 -9.65 13.29
C LEU A 179 -5.18 -11.08 13.56
N LYS A 180 -6.10 -11.23 14.52
CA LYS A 180 -6.84 -12.48 14.67
C LYS A 180 -7.90 -12.57 13.58
N CYS A 181 -7.93 -13.67 12.86
CA CYS A 181 -8.98 -13.96 11.89
C CYS A 181 -9.71 -15.25 12.30
N SER A 182 -11.02 -15.31 12.08
CA SER A 182 -11.83 -16.50 12.39
C SER A 182 -11.39 -17.71 11.56
N ASN A 183 -10.97 -17.44 10.32
CA ASN A 183 -10.35 -18.38 9.40
C ASN A 183 -9.75 -17.62 8.21
N PHE A 184 -8.84 -18.25 7.48
CA PHE A 184 -8.21 -17.65 6.31
C PHE A 184 -9.20 -17.23 5.21
N SER A 185 -10.28 -18.00 5.02
CA SER A 185 -11.28 -17.67 4.00
C SER A 185 -11.99 -16.35 4.28
N SER A 186 -12.30 -16.06 5.55
CA SER A 186 -12.87 -14.76 5.94
C SER A 186 -11.89 -13.63 5.70
N PHE A 187 -10.61 -13.78 6.05
CA PHE A 187 -9.56 -12.82 5.78
C PHE A 187 -9.37 -12.58 4.27
N ALA A 188 -9.32 -13.64 3.47
CA ALA A 188 -9.20 -13.50 2.01
C ALA A 188 -10.41 -12.78 1.39
N LYS A 189 -11.63 -13.01 1.91
CA LYS A 189 -12.83 -12.26 1.49
C LYS A 189 -12.73 -10.78 1.82
N GLU A 190 -12.20 -10.44 3.00
CA GLU A 190 -11.98 -9.06 3.41
C GLU A 190 -10.98 -8.37 2.48
N LEU A 191 -9.80 -8.97 2.23
CA LEU A 191 -8.83 -8.45 1.27
C LEU A 191 -9.43 -8.28 -0.14
N LYS A 192 -10.22 -9.26 -0.60
CA LYS A 192 -10.90 -9.16 -1.89
C LYS A 192 -11.89 -8.00 -1.93
N SER A 193 -12.62 -7.76 -0.85
CA SER A 193 -13.61 -6.66 -0.76
C SER A 193 -12.98 -5.27 -0.69
N MET A 194 -11.68 -5.18 -0.49
CA MET A 194 -10.87 -3.96 -0.58
C MET A 194 -10.11 -3.84 -1.91
N GLY A 195 -10.28 -4.79 -2.83
CA GLY A 195 -9.56 -4.79 -4.11
C GLY A 195 -8.09 -5.16 -4.02
N VAL A 196 -7.59 -5.57 -2.83
CA VAL A 196 -6.16 -5.84 -2.61
C VAL A 196 -5.74 -7.28 -2.91
N LEU A 197 -6.68 -8.14 -3.32
CA LEU A 197 -6.40 -9.52 -3.70
C LEU A 197 -6.37 -9.66 -5.23
N LEU A 198 -5.31 -9.15 -5.84
CA LEU A 198 -5.08 -9.34 -7.28
C LEU A 198 -4.24 -10.59 -7.52
N LYS A 199 -4.60 -11.36 -8.55
CA LYS A 199 -3.76 -12.46 -9.03
C LYS A 199 -2.55 -11.88 -9.74
N HIS A 200 -1.37 -12.07 -9.16
CA HIS A 200 -0.12 -11.84 -9.89
C HIS A 200 0.11 -13.01 -10.86
N GLU A 201 0.59 -12.76 -12.07
CA GLU A 201 0.85 -13.81 -13.09
C GLU A 201 1.82 -14.90 -12.61
N LYS A 202 2.64 -14.59 -11.61
CA LYS A 202 3.60 -15.51 -10.98
C LYS A 202 3.02 -16.28 -9.79
N GLN A 203 1.72 -16.17 -9.48
CA GLN A 203 1.12 -16.97 -8.41
C GLN A 203 0.97 -18.43 -8.83
N VAL A 204 1.58 -19.31 -8.08
CA VAL A 204 1.37 -20.76 -8.24
C VAL A 204 -0.05 -21.09 -7.78
N LEU A 205 -0.83 -21.66 -8.70
CA LEU A 205 -2.15 -22.18 -8.36
C LEU A 205 -1.94 -23.45 -7.50
N LEU A 206 -2.33 -23.37 -6.24
CA LEU A 206 -2.38 -24.53 -5.37
C LEU A 206 -3.42 -25.53 -5.87
N SER A 207 -3.09 -26.82 -5.87
CA SER A 207 -4.13 -27.85 -6.03
C SER A 207 -5.13 -27.74 -4.87
N TYR A 208 -6.36 -28.22 -5.09
CA TYR A 208 -7.38 -28.23 -4.05
C TYR A 208 -6.90 -28.96 -2.78
N GLU A 209 -6.16 -30.05 -2.96
CA GLU A 209 -5.60 -30.84 -1.86
C GLU A 209 -4.56 -30.03 -1.06
N ASN A 210 -3.61 -29.39 -1.72
CA ASN A 210 -2.59 -28.57 -1.06
C ASN A 210 -3.19 -27.34 -0.37
N LEU A 211 -4.18 -26.71 -0.99
CA LEU A 211 -4.93 -25.62 -0.36
C LEU A 211 -5.67 -26.10 0.91
N SER A 212 -6.31 -27.27 0.86
CA SER A 212 -7.02 -27.84 2.00
C SER A 212 -6.07 -28.16 3.15
N LYS A 213 -4.88 -28.73 2.86
CA LYS A 213 -3.82 -29.00 3.84
C LYS A 213 -3.29 -27.70 4.46
N ALA A 214 -2.97 -26.69 3.64
CA ALA A 214 -2.50 -25.39 4.12
C ALA A 214 -3.52 -24.68 5.03
N LEU A 215 -4.80 -24.73 4.67
CA LEU A 215 -5.88 -24.19 5.50
C LEU A 215 -6.00 -24.90 6.86
N LYS A 216 -5.79 -26.21 6.89
CA LYS A 216 -5.79 -27.00 8.14
C LYS A 216 -4.62 -26.64 9.03
N THR A 217 -3.41 -26.56 8.46
CA THR A 217 -2.18 -26.14 9.17
C THR A 217 -2.33 -24.75 9.75
N PHE A 218 -2.77 -23.78 8.95
CA PHE A 218 -3.01 -22.42 9.39
C PHE A 218 -3.98 -22.30 10.56
N ARG A 219 -5.07 -23.11 10.57
CA ARG A 219 -6.03 -23.14 11.69
C ARG A 219 -5.44 -23.69 12.97
N GLN A 220 -4.49 -24.62 12.89
CA GLN A 220 -3.82 -25.21 14.06
C GLN A 220 -2.83 -24.25 14.71
N GLU A 221 -2.27 -23.34 13.95
CA GLU A 221 -1.23 -22.39 14.37
C GLU A 221 -1.74 -21.02 14.84
N ASN A 222 -2.94 -20.94 15.42
CA ASN A 222 -3.52 -19.74 16.07
C ASN A 222 -4.40 -18.79 15.28
N ASN A 223 -4.80 -19.05 14.03
CA ASN A 223 -5.72 -18.20 13.26
C ASN A 223 -5.36 -16.71 13.32
N ALA A 224 -4.07 -16.39 13.20
CA ALA A 224 -3.59 -15.01 13.19
C ALA A 224 -2.77 -14.75 11.94
N ILE A 225 -2.87 -13.53 11.43
CA ILE A 225 -2.10 -13.06 10.28
C ILE A 225 -1.37 -11.79 10.66
N SER A 226 -0.08 -11.76 10.34
CA SER A 226 0.77 -10.60 10.58
C SER A 226 0.99 -9.81 9.30
N TRP A 227 0.62 -8.54 9.34
CA TRP A 227 1.07 -7.56 8.37
C TRP A 227 2.47 -7.13 8.77
N HIS A 228 3.44 -7.39 7.92
CA HIS A 228 4.79 -6.85 8.06
C HIS A 228 4.89 -5.56 7.24
N ILE A 229 5.12 -4.45 7.92
CA ILE A 229 5.22 -3.12 7.32
C ILE A 229 6.63 -2.58 7.52
N VAL A 230 7.20 -2.06 6.45
CA VAL A 230 8.50 -1.38 6.47
C VAL A 230 8.30 0.11 6.17
N TYR A 231 9.08 0.93 6.86
CA TYR A 231 9.11 2.38 6.70
C TYR A 231 10.48 2.79 6.16
N GLY A 232 10.51 3.65 5.17
CA GLY A 232 11.76 4.08 4.55
C GLY A 232 11.81 5.56 4.26
N ILE A 233 13.07 6.04 4.13
CA ILE A 233 13.41 7.40 3.73
C ILE A 233 14.46 7.33 2.62
N ILE A 234 14.24 8.07 1.54
CA ILE A 234 15.21 8.30 0.47
C ILE A 234 15.37 9.82 0.35
N GLU A 235 16.59 10.31 0.56
CA GLU A 235 16.96 11.74 0.47
C GLU A 235 17.52 12.11 -0.91
#